data_da6b655606065f41a2748d4ae3eaf65e
#
_entry.id   da6b655606065f41a2748d4ae3eaf65e
#
_cell.length_a   1.000
_cell.length_b   1.000
_cell.length_c   1.000
_cell.angle_alpha   90.00
_cell.angle_beta   90.00
_cell.angle_gamma   90.00
#
_symmetry.space_group_name_H-M   'P 1'
#
loop_
_entity.id
_entity.type
_entity.pdbx_description
1 polymer ?
#
loop_
_entity_poly.entity_id
_entity_poly.type
_entity_poly.pdbx_seq_one_letter_code
_entity_poly.pdbx_strand_id
1 'polypeptide(L)'
;PHWDGDDNFFKGHNWWHKALFHLDLDDPAAALALYDGAVRRGASGLAMDLVDAAALLWRLHAARVDVGHRFAEVADAWQVHADGKLYPFNDWHAAMAYLGAGRVGEVDRLIAAYETAPAAGEVGRWQAETGLPLLRGFRAFATGRYADAVADLHAGRAIANGFGGSHAQRDVIDWTLTEAAIRGGLGAEAVAVAYERVALKPHSPVNRAFLKRATAIQAPAAAAA
;
A
#
# COMPACT_ATOMS: atom_id res chain seq x y z
N PRO A 1 5.80 -24.78 9.79
CA PRO A 1 7.13 -24.15 9.81
C PRO A 1 7.55 -23.82 11.25
N HIS A 2 8.84 -23.82 11.57
CA HIS A 2 9.33 -23.55 12.92
C HIS A 2 9.04 -22.13 13.44
N TRP A 3 8.65 -21.16 12.58
CA TRP A 3 8.21 -19.84 13.01
C TRP A 3 6.74 -19.76 13.40
N ASP A 4 5.99 -20.86 13.34
CA ASP A 4 4.54 -20.90 13.56
C ASP A 4 4.17 -21.24 15.02
N GLY A 5 5.13 -21.20 15.95
CA GLY A 5 4.90 -21.35 17.39
C GLY A 5 4.05 -20.20 17.96
N ASP A 6 3.24 -20.49 18.96
CA ASP A 6 2.31 -19.51 19.55
C ASP A 6 3.02 -18.39 20.32
N ASP A 7 4.26 -18.62 20.74
CA ASP A 7 5.14 -17.68 21.42
C ASP A 7 5.96 -16.80 20.47
N ASN A 8 5.87 -17.01 19.16
CA ASN A 8 6.61 -16.22 18.19
C ASN A 8 5.89 -14.91 17.87
N PHE A 9 6.42 -13.81 18.39
CA PHE A 9 5.89 -12.46 18.16
C PHE A 9 5.80 -12.09 16.66
N PHE A 10 6.71 -12.57 15.81
CA PHE A 10 6.72 -12.32 14.38
C PHE A 10 5.96 -13.37 13.55
N LYS A 11 5.18 -14.23 14.16
CA LYS A 11 4.44 -15.29 13.46
C LYS A 11 3.60 -14.75 12.30
N GLY A 12 2.71 -13.79 12.57
CA GLY A 12 1.86 -13.15 11.54
C GLY A 12 2.69 -12.48 10.45
N HIS A 13 3.72 -11.74 10.83
CA HIS A 13 4.63 -11.06 9.92
C HIS A 13 5.39 -12.02 8.98
N ASN A 14 5.85 -13.15 9.48
CA ASN A 14 6.50 -14.17 8.64
C ASN A 14 5.52 -14.78 7.61
N TRP A 15 4.28 -15.02 8.01
CA TRP A 15 3.24 -15.47 7.09
C TRP A 15 2.87 -14.40 6.06
N TRP A 16 2.86 -13.13 6.46
CA TRP A 16 2.70 -12.01 5.54
C TRP A 16 3.81 -11.96 4.49
N HIS A 17 5.07 -12.11 4.88
CA HIS A 17 6.18 -12.23 3.92
C HIS A 17 5.96 -13.38 2.93
N LYS A 18 5.50 -14.54 3.41
CA LYS A 18 5.16 -15.65 2.51
C LYS A 18 4.03 -15.28 1.54
N ALA A 19 3.01 -14.57 2.00
CA ALA A 19 1.94 -14.09 1.11
C ALA A 19 2.47 -13.10 0.04
N LEU A 20 3.43 -12.25 0.38
CA LEU A 20 4.09 -11.38 -0.60
C LEU A 20 4.86 -12.16 -1.67
N PHE A 21 5.51 -13.29 -1.32
CA PHE A 21 6.13 -14.16 -2.33
C PHE A 21 5.10 -14.74 -3.29
N HIS A 22 3.92 -15.15 -2.82
CA HIS A 22 2.84 -15.60 -3.70
C HIS A 22 2.35 -14.48 -4.62
N LEU A 23 2.22 -13.23 -4.11
CA LEU A 23 1.91 -12.07 -4.96
C LEU A 23 2.99 -11.82 -6.02
N ASP A 24 4.27 -11.87 -5.64
CA ASP A 24 5.38 -11.71 -6.58
C ASP A 24 5.39 -12.80 -7.68
N LEU A 25 4.85 -13.99 -7.39
CA LEU A 25 4.69 -15.11 -8.33
C LEU A 25 3.38 -15.06 -9.13
N ASP A 26 2.58 -13.99 -8.97
CA ASP A 26 1.27 -13.81 -9.60
C ASP A 26 0.24 -14.87 -9.15
N ASP A 27 0.30 -15.24 -7.86
CA ASP A 27 -0.64 -16.15 -7.20
C ASP A 27 -1.43 -15.45 -6.09
N PRO A 28 -2.35 -14.54 -6.44
CA PRO A 28 -3.14 -13.79 -5.46
C PRO A 28 -4.10 -14.68 -4.67
N ALA A 29 -4.52 -15.82 -5.22
CA ALA A 29 -5.42 -16.73 -4.52
C ALA A 29 -4.73 -17.36 -3.28
N ALA A 30 -3.49 -17.83 -3.44
CA ALA A 30 -2.71 -18.32 -2.31
C ALA A 30 -2.39 -17.19 -1.29
N ALA A 31 -2.11 -15.97 -1.76
CA ALA A 31 -1.90 -14.82 -0.88
C ALA A 31 -3.15 -14.53 -0.03
N LEU A 32 -4.35 -14.55 -0.62
CA LEU A 32 -5.61 -14.35 0.09
C LEU A 32 -5.90 -15.50 1.08
N ALA A 33 -5.63 -16.74 0.70
CA ALA A 33 -5.77 -17.88 1.60
C ALA A 33 -4.83 -17.77 2.82
N LEU A 34 -3.59 -17.29 2.61
CA LEU A 34 -2.66 -17.02 3.71
C LEU A 34 -3.12 -15.84 4.58
N TYR A 35 -3.74 -14.82 4.00
CA TYR A 35 -4.35 -13.75 4.77
C TYR A 35 -5.37 -14.31 5.78
N ASP A 36 -6.34 -15.09 5.31
CA ASP A 36 -7.40 -15.65 6.16
C ASP A 36 -6.87 -16.69 7.16
N GLY A 37 -5.97 -17.56 6.70
CA GLY A 37 -5.53 -18.73 7.47
C GLY A 37 -4.42 -18.45 8.46
N ALA A 38 -3.61 -17.42 8.27
CA ALA A 38 -2.38 -17.23 9.03
C ALA A 38 -2.11 -15.77 9.43
N VAL A 39 -2.18 -14.83 8.48
CA VAL A 39 -1.85 -13.42 8.75
C VAL A 39 -2.90 -12.79 9.66
N ARG A 40 -4.19 -13.05 9.40
CA ARG A 40 -5.31 -12.43 10.14
C ARG A 40 -6.10 -13.41 11.00
N ARG A 41 -5.65 -14.65 11.14
CA ARG A 41 -6.36 -15.75 11.82
C ARG A 41 -6.87 -15.41 13.23
N GLY A 42 -6.10 -14.70 14.02
CA GLY A 42 -6.43 -14.35 15.40
C GLY A 42 -7.11 -12.99 15.56
N ALA A 43 -7.42 -12.28 14.49
CA ALA A 43 -7.96 -10.92 14.51
C ALA A 43 -7.22 -9.99 15.51
N SER A 44 -5.89 -10.08 15.54
CA SER A 44 -5.04 -9.32 16.47
C SER A 44 -5.27 -7.81 16.33
N GLY A 45 -5.37 -7.12 17.48
CA GLY A 45 -5.44 -5.66 17.54
C GLY A 45 -4.08 -4.96 17.64
N LEU A 46 -2.97 -5.68 17.54
CA LEU A 46 -1.63 -5.09 17.57
C LEU A 46 -1.37 -4.30 16.30
N ALA A 47 -0.86 -3.07 16.43
CA ALA A 47 -0.59 -2.20 15.29
C ALA A 47 0.31 -2.87 14.23
N MET A 48 1.30 -3.66 14.63
CA MET A 48 2.18 -4.38 13.72
C MET A 48 1.41 -5.39 12.84
N ASP A 49 0.49 -6.14 13.41
CA ASP A 49 -0.32 -7.11 12.66
C ASP A 49 -1.34 -6.40 11.76
N LEU A 50 -1.83 -5.23 12.18
CA LEU A 50 -2.73 -4.39 11.39
C LEU A 50 -2.01 -3.76 10.19
N VAL A 51 -0.74 -3.38 10.33
CA VAL A 51 0.12 -2.92 9.22
C VAL A 51 0.18 -3.98 8.13
N ASP A 52 0.52 -5.20 8.50
CA ASP A 52 0.65 -6.32 7.56
C ASP A 52 -0.70 -6.67 6.90
N ALA A 53 -1.78 -6.70 7.68
CA ALA A 53 -3.13 -6.97 7.18
C ALA A 53 -3.59 -5.90 6.18
N ALA A 54 -3.47 -4.62 6.53
CA ALA A 54 -3.88 -3.53 5.66
C ALA A 54 -3.08 -3.50 4.36
N ALA A 55 -1.75 -3.65 4.45
CA ALA A 55 -0.86 -3.62 3.29
C ALA A 55 -1.08 -4.80 2.33
N LEU A 56 -1.40 -6.00 2.84
CA LEU A 56 -1.68 -7.16 2.00
C LEU A 56 -3.04 -7.03 1.30
N LEU A 57 -4.09 -6.67 2.03
CA LEU A 57 -5.42 -6.42 1.44
C LEU A 57 -5.38 -5.33 0.38
N TRP A 58 -4.61 -4.26 0.63
CA TRP A 58 -4.48 -3.17 -0.33
C TRP A 58 -3.82 -3.62 -1.64
N ARG A 59 -2.76 -4.43 -1.58
CA ARG A 59 -2.13 -4.98 -2.78
C ARG A 59 -3.08 -5.88 -3.56
N LEU A 60 -3.83 -6.75 -2.87
CA LEU A 60 -4.85 -7.60 -3.47
C LEU A 60 -5.95 -6.77 -4.14
N HIS A 61 -6.47 -5.76 -3.44
CA HIS A 61 -7.47 -4.82 -3.98
C HIS A 61 -6.94 -4.05 -5.19
N ALA A 62 -5.70 -3.54 -5.12
CA ALA A 62 -5.06 -2.87 -6.25
C ALA A 62 -4.85 -3.83 -7.44
N ALA A 63 -4.60 -5.11 -7.19
CA ALA A 63 -4.56 -6.16 -8.20
C ALA A 63 -5.96 -6.61 -8.70
N ARG A 64 -7.04 -5.95 -8.26
CA ARG A 64 -8.44 -6.24 -8.59
C ARG A 64 -8.94 -7.62 -8.11
N VAL A 65 -8.35 -8.13 -7.05
CA VAL A 65 -8.84 -9.31 -6.36
C VAL A 65 -10.01 -8.89 -5.47
N ASP A 66 -11.09 -9.65 -5.50
CA ASP A 66 -12.20 -9.45 -4.58
C ASP A 66 -11.78 -9.90 -3.16
N VAL A 67 -11.65 -8.95 -2.27
CA VAL A 67 -11.29 -9.18 -0.87
C VAL A 67 -12.53 -9.15 0.05
N GLY A 68 -13.73 -9.01 -0.52
CA GLY A 68 -14.98 -8.99 0.22
C GLY A 68 -15.00 -7.90 1.31
N HIS A 69 -15.52 -8.26 2.48
CA HIS A 69 -15.69 -7.35 3.62
C HIS A 69 -14.47 -7.24 4.56
N ARG A 70 -13.32 -7.86 4.21
CA ARG A 70 -12.14 -7.95 5.09
C ARG A 70 -11.58 -6.61 5.53
N PHE A 71 -11.67 -5.58 4.68
CA PHE A 71 -11.25 -4.23 5.06
C PHE A 71 -12.06 -3.63 6.21
N ALA A 72 -13.34 -3.97 6.36
CA ALA A 72 -14.19 -3.39 7.40
C ALA A 72 -13.67 -3.73 8.81
N GLU A 73 -13.31 -4.98 9.03
CA GLU A 73 -12.77 -5.46 10.31
C GLU A 73 -11.42 -4.82 10.62
N VAL A 74 -10.51 -4.74 9.63
CA VAL A 74 -9.20 -4.10 9.82
C VAL A 74 -9.35 -2.60 10.06
N ALA A 75 -10.28 -1.93 9.37
CA ALA A 75 -10.58 -0.52 9.58
C ALA A 75 -11.12 -0.25 11.00
N ASP A 76 -11.99 -1.12 11.53
CA ASP A 76 -12.46 -1.01 12.91
C ASP A 76 -11.31 -1.14 13.92
N ALA A 77 -10.42 -2.11 13.71
CA ALA A 77 -9.27 -2.32 14.57
C ALA A 77 -8.26 -1.16 14.56
N TRP A 78 -8.14 -0.43 13.45
CA TRP A 78 -7.25 0.73 13.34
C TRP A 78 -7.70 1.96 14.14
N GLN A 79 -8.97 2.08 14.52
CA GLN A 79 -9.52 3.30 15.16
C GLN A 79 -8.77 3.72 16.42
N VAL A 80 -8.22 2.78 17.16
CA VAL A 80 -7.46 3.06 18.40
C VAL A 80 -5.99 3.40 18.18
N HIS A 81 -5.47 3.26 16.95
CA HIS A 81 -4.06 3.45 16.63
C HIS A 81 -3.80 4.60 15.66
N ALA A 82 -4.80 4.98 14.85
CA ALA A 82 -4.66 5.99 13.81
C ALA A 82 -5.29 7.30 14.28
N ASP A 83 -4.51 8.10 15.00
CA ASP A 83 -4.96 9.34 15.62
C ASP A 83 -4.52 10.62 14.88
N GLY A 84 -3.68 10.49 13.85
CA GLY A 84 -3.13 11.61 13.10
C GLY A 84 -2.12 12.46 13.89
N LYS A 85 -1.53 11.93 14.97
CA LYS A 85 -0.68 12.71 15.87
C LYS A 85 0.67 12.09 16.15
N LEU A 86 0.74 10.78 16.29
CA LEU A 86 1.91 10.12 16.85
C LEU A 86 2.82 9.49 15.79
N TYR A 87 2.28 8.66 14.92
CA TYR A 87 3.11 7.86 14.02
C TYR A 87 2.54 7.73 12.62
N PRO A 88 3.03 8.53 11.66
CA PRO A 88 2.53 8.53 10.28
C PRO A 88 2.55 7.16 9.58
N PHE A 89 3.44 6.26 9.98
CA PHE A 89 3.49 4.90 9.46
C PHE A 89 2.20 4.12 9.78
N ASN A 90 1.64 4.28 10.98
CA ASN A 90 0.35 3.69 11.33
C ASN A 90 -0.78 4.36 10.54
N ASP A 91 -0.78 5.68 10.47
CA ASP A 91 -1.88 6.45 9.88
C ASP A 91 -2.08 6.14 8.39
N TRP A 92 -1.01 6.02 7.59
CA TRP A 92 -1.18 5.69 6.18
C TRP A 92 -1.51 4.21 5.93
N HIS A 93 -1.14 3.28 6.84
CA HIS A 93 -1.64 1.91 6.80
C HIS A 93 -3.13 1.84 7.17
N ALA A 94 -3.54 2.59 8.18
CA ALA A 94 -4.96 2.74 8.52
C ALA A 94 -5.75 3.34 7.35
N ALA A 95 -5.18 4.34 6.65
CA ALA A 95 -5.81 4.93 5.47
C ALA A 95 -6.12 3.88 4.38
N MET A 96 -5.21 2.93 4.13
CA MET A 96 -5.50 1.83 3.19
C MET A 96 -6.70 0.99 3.64
N ALA A 97 -6.81 0.69 4.92
CA ALA A 97 -7.94 -0.06 5.47
C ALA A 97 -9.25 0.74 5.37
N TYR A 98 -9.23 2.01 5.75
CA TYR A 98 -10.40 2.90 5.66
C TYR A 98 -10.87 3.06 4.21
N LEU A 99 -9.95 3.32 3.27
CA LEU A 99 -10.28 3.48 1.85
C LEU A 99 -10.85 2.18 1.26
N GLY A 100 -10.25 1.04 1.57
CA GLY A 100 -10.75 -0.26 1.14
C GLY A 100 -12.13 -0.60 1.73
N ALA A 101 -12.46 -0.08 2.91
CA ALA A 101 -13.77 -0.19 3.55
C ALA A 101 -14.78 0.90 3.07
N GLY A 102 -14.39 1.79 2.14
CA GLY A 102 -15.22 2.90 1.67
C GLY A 102 -15.34 4.07 2.67
N ARG A 103 -14.53 4.11 3.71
CA ARG A 103 -14.57 5.12 4.78
C ARG A 103 -13.66 6.31 4.48
N VAL A 104 -13.87 6.99 3.35
CA VAL A 104 -13.03 8.11 2.88
C VAL A 104 -12.96 9.23 3.93
N GLY A 105 -14.04 9.52 4.63
CA GLY A 105 -14.09 10.56 5.68
C GLY A 105 -13.10 10.34 6.84
N GLU A 106 -12.72 9.08 7.14
CA GLU A 106 -11.70 8.78 8.14
C GLU A 106 -10.32 9.28 7.68
N VAL A 107 -10.02 9.10 6.38
CA VAL A 107 -8.76 9.58 5.79
C VAL A 107 -8.76 11.10 5.68
N ASP A 108 -9.90 11.72 5.36
CA ASP A 108 -10.03 13.18 5.35
C ASP A 108 -9.75 13.78 6.74
N ARG A 109 -10.16 13.11 7.81
CA ARG A 109 -9.84 13.52 9.19
C ARG A 109 -8.34 13.43 9.49
N LEU A 110 -7.66 12.37 9.05
CA LEU A 110 -6.20 12.23 9.20
C LEU A 110 -5.46 13.33 8.42
N ILE A 111 -5.87 13.60 7.19
CA ILE A 111 -5.30 14.68 6.37
C ILE A 111 -5.47 16.02 7.07
N ALA A 112 -6.68 16.35 7.53
CA ALA A 112 -6.95 17.60 8.24
C ALA A 112 -6.13 17.73 9.54
N ALA A 113 -5.93 16.62 10.26
CA ALA A 113 -5.07 16.60 11.45
C ALA A 113 -3.62 16.97 11.10
N TYR A 114 -3.10 16.45 10.00
CA TYR A 114 -1.74 16.74 9.53
C TYR A 114 -1.59 18.18 9.01
N GLU A 115 -2.59 18.69 8.30
CA GLU A 115 -2.59 20.08 7.79
C GLU A 115 -2.62 21.13 8.91
N THR A 116 -3.19 20.77 10.06
CA THR A 116 -3.30 21.64 11.22
C THR A 116 -2.22 21.39 12.28
N ALA A 117 -1.44 20.30 12.13
CA ALA A 117 -0.38 19.96 13.08
C ALA A 117 0.76 20.99 13.03
N PRO A 118 1.37 21.32 14.18
CA PRO A 118 2.59 22.13 14.18
C PRO A 118 3.71 21.39 13.43
N ALA A 119 4.31 22.03 12.44
CA ALA A 119 5.46 21.51 11.70
C ALA A 119 6.76 21.44 12.54
N ALA A 120 6.64 21.40 13.86
CA ALA A 120 7.75 21.42 14.81
C ALA A 120 8.11 20.00 15.28
N GLY A 121 9.42 19.77 15.43
CA GLY A 121 9.94 18.48 15.90
C GLY A 121 9.97 17.41 14.80
N GLU A 122 10.41 16.22 15.19
CA GLU A 122 10.60 15.09 14.26
C GLU A 122 9.27 14.55 13.71
N VAL A 123 8.29 14.39 14.59
CA VAL A 123 6.95 13.91 14.19
C VAL A 123 6.27 14.86 13.22
N GLY A 124 6.31 16.18 13.50
CA GLY A 124 5.72 17.18 12.59
C GLY A 124 6.38 17.18 11.20
N ARG A 125 7.69 16.96 11.13
CA ARG A 125 8.38 16.78 9.84
C ARG A 125 7.92 15.51 9.13
N TRP A 126 7.84 14.38 9.82
CA TRP A 126 7.33 13.14 9.22
C TRP A 126 5.91 13.27 8.70
N GLN A 127 5.06 13.99 9.46
CA GLN A 127 3.69 14.28 9.03
C GLN A 127 3.66 15.13 7.75
N ALA A 128 4.42 16.23 7.71
CA ALA A 128 4.42 17.15 6.58
C ALA A 128 5.09 16.56 5.33
N GLU A 129 6.28 15.97 5.48
CA GLU A 129 7.12 15.59 4.35
C GLU A 129 6.76 14.22 3.78
N THR A 130 6.24 13.31 4.61
CA THR A 130 5.96 11.92 4.21
C THR A 130 4.51 11.54 4.42
N GLY A 131 3.97 11.74 5.61
CA GLY A 131 2.64 11.29 5.98
C GLY A 131 1.55 11.93 5.13
N LEU A 132 1.56 13.25 5.00
CA LEU A 132 0.57 14.00 4.24
C LEU A 132 0.57 13.65 2.75
N PRO A 133 1.71 13.62 2.04
CA PRO A 133 1.75 13.13 0.66
C PRO A 133 1.22 11.70 0.51
N LEU A 134 1.60 10.78 1.40
CA LEU A 134 1.12 9.40 1.31
C LEU A 134 -0.40 9.28 1.55
N LEU A 135 -0.95 9.95 2.57
CA LEU A 135 -2.39 9.97 2.82
C LEU A 135 -3.17 10.52 1.62
N ARG A 136 -2.72 11.65 1.05
CA ARG A 136 -3.32 12.27 -0.14
C ARG A 136 -3.22 11.34 -1.34
N GLY A 137 -2.07 10.72 -1.55
CA GLY A 137 -1.82 9.82 -2.67
C GLY A 137 -2.68 8.56 -2.63
N PHE A 138 -2.79 7.87 -1.50
CA PHE A 138 -3.69 6.72 -1.33
C PHE A 138 -5.15 7.11 -1.50
N ARG A 139 -5.57 8.26 -0.94
CA ARG A 139 -6.91 8.79 -1.12
C ARG A 139 -7.22 9.11 -2.58
N ALA A 140 -6.31 9.77 -3.27
CA ALA A 140 -6.45 10.10 -4.68
C ALA A 140 -6.57 8.83 -5.54
N PHE A 141 -5.77 7.80 -5.26
CA PHE A 141 -5.87 6.50 -5.91
C PHE A 141 -7.25 5.87 -5.73
N ALA A 142 -7.73 5.79 -4.49
CA ALA A 142 -9.04 5.20 -4.17
C ALA A 142 -10.22 5.95 -4.82
N THR A 143 -10.07 7.26 -5.05
CA THR A 143 -11.11 8.10 -5.67
C THR A 143 -10.92 8.28 -7.18
N GLY A 144 -10.01 7.54 -7.82
CA GLY A 144 -9.79 7.56 -9.26
C GLY A 144 -9.03 8.79 -9.79
N ARG A 145 -8.49 9.63 -8.91
CA ARG A 145 -7.67 10.80 -9.28
C ARG A 145 -6.20 10.38 -9.45
N TYR A 146 -5.95 9.59 -10.50
CA TYR A 146 -4.68 8.88 -10.64
C TYR A 146 -3.47 9.79 -10.87
N ALA A 147 -3.64 10.92 -11.56
CA ALA A 147 -2.55 11.89 -11.74
C ALA A 147 -2.11 12.51 -10.41
N ASP A 148 -3.08 12.88 -9.56
CA ASP A 148 -2.80 13.39 -8.21
C ASP A 148 -2.14 12.30 -7.36
N ALA A 149 -2.63 11.05 -7.45
CA ALA A 149 -2.03 9.92 -6.75
C ALA A 149 -0.56 9.71 -7.12
N VAL A 150 -0.23 9.81 -8.41
CA VAL A 150 1.16 9.71 -8.89
C VAL A 150 2.02 10.82 -8.30
N ALA A 151 1.57 12.06 -8.35
CA ALA A 151 2.32 13.20 -7.84
C ALA A 151 2.60 13.07 -6.33
N ASP A 152 1.56 12.79 -5.54
CA ASP A 152 1.64 12.69 -4.09
C ASP A 152 2.47 11.48 -3.62
N LEU A 153 2.22 10.28 -4.19
CA LEU A 153 2.96 9.07 -3.82
C LEU A 153 4.44 9.18 -4.23
N HIS A 154 4.73 9.78 -5.38
CA HIS A 154 6.10 10.00 -5.82
C HIS A 154 6.85 10.94 -4.88
N ALA A 155 6.20 12.00 -4.40
CA ALA A 155 6.80 12.92 -3.44
C ALA A 155 7.14 12.25 -2.10
N GLY A 156 6.26 11.37 -1.59
CA GLY A 156 6.45 10.72 -0.29
C GLY A 156 7.38 9.50 -0.32
N ARG A 157 7.50 8.78 -1.46
CA ARG A 157 8.18 7.47 -1.52
C ARG A 157 9.67 7.51 -1.17
N ALA A 158 10.37 8.54 -1.65
CA ALA A 158 11.84 8.63 -1.55
C ALA A 158 12.32 8.82 -0.11
N ILE A 159 11.50 9.47 0.72
CA ILE A 159 11.80 9.81 2.12
C ILE A 159 11.06 8.93 3.12
N ALA A 160 10.21 8.02 2.65
CA ALA A 160 9.40 7.15 3.50
C ALA A 160 10.21 6.24 4.44
N ASN A 161 11.49 6.03 4.15
CA ASN A 161 12.41 5.30 5.03
C ASN A 161 12.78 6.09 6.30
N GLY A 162 12.56 7.39 6.33
CA GLY A 162 12.89 8.26 7.45
C GLY A 162 12.11 7.95 8.72
N PHE A 163 10.89 7.44 8.61
CA PHE A 163 10.07 7.05 9.76
C PHE A 163 9.90 5.52 9.94
N GLY A 164 10.71 4.71 9.26
CA GLY A 164 10.77 3.27 9.52
C GLY A 164 10.10 2.40 8.44
N GLY A 165 9.78 1.18 8.85
CA GLY A 165 9.29 0.14 7.98
C GLY A 165 10.40 -0.54 7.18
N SER A 166 10.18 -1.80 6.80
CA SER A 166 11.07 -2.54 5.89
C SER A 166 10.85 -2.15 4.43
N HIS A 167 11.77 -2.53 3.55
CA HIS A 167 11.56 -2.39 2.10
C HIS A 167 10.27 -3.07 1.63
N ALA A 168 9.95 -4.25 2.16
CA ALA A 168 8.74 -4.98 1.82
C ALA A 168 7.47 -4.23 2.25
N GLN A 169 7.50 -3.57 3.41
CA GLN A 169 6.39 -2.75 3.88
C GLN A 169 6.22 -1.50 3.03
N ARG A 170 7.30 -0.78 2.70
CA ARG A 170 7.24 0.43 1.87
C ARG A 170 6.92 0.16 0.39
N ASP A 171 7.20 -1.03 -0.13
CA ASP A 171 6.91 -1.41 -1.53
C ASP A 171 5.42 -1.24 -1.92
N VAL A 172 4.50 -1.20 -0.96
CA VAL A 172 3.09 -0.92 -1.25
C VAL A 172 2.88 0.49 -1.83
N ILE A 173 3.75 1.44 -1.50
CA ILE A 173 3.75 2.79 -2.06
C ILE A 173 4.07 2.70 -3.56
N ASP A 174 5.16 2.02 -3.91
CA ASP A 174 5.58 1.83 -5.31
C ASP A 174 4.60 0.97 -6.11
N TRP A 175 3.96 -0.02 -5.47
CA TRP A 175 2.89 -0.79 -6.07
C TRP A 175 1.70 0.10 -6.46
N THR A 176 1.24 0.92 -5.51
CA THR A 176 0.11 1.83 -5.72
C THR A 176 0.43 2.91 -6.75
N LEU A 177 1.63 3.48 -6.69
CA LEU A 177 2.14 4.45 -7.66
C LEU A 177 2.14 3.86 -9.08
N THR A 178 2.64 2.64 -9.25
CA THR A 178 2.66 1.95 -10.55
C THR A 178 1.25 1.73 -11.09
N GLU A 179 0.34 1.23 -10.25
CA GLU A 179 -1.07 1.06 -10.62
C GLU A 179 -1.75 2.39 -10.95
N ALA A 180 -1.47 3.45 -10.18
CA ALA A 180 -1.99 4.78 -10.45
C ALA A 180 -1.54 5.30 -11.81
N ALA A 181 -0.25 5.22 -12.12
CA ALA A 181 0.30 5.65 -13.41
C ALA A 181 -0.31 4.87 -14.59
N ILE A 182 -0.45 3.55 -14.45
CA ILE A 182 -1.06 2.69 -15.48
C ILE A 182 -2.55 3.04 -15.67
N ARG A 183 -3.31 3.13 -14.58
CA ARG A 183 -4.76 3.41 -14.66
C ARG A 183 -5.06 4.83 -15.11
N GLY A 184 -4.18 5.76 -14.81
CA GLY A 184 -4.25 7.16 -15.24
C GLY A 184 -3.82 7.38 -16.69
N GLY A 185 -3.30 6.37 -17.39
CA GLY A 185 -2.77 6.53 -18.74
C GLY A 185 -1.50 7.36 -18.80
N LEU A 186 -0.78 7.51 -17.70
CA LEU A 186 0.45 8.32 -17.59
C LEU A 186 1.65 7.51 -18.08
N GLY A 187 1.77 7.39 -19.40
CA GLY A 187 2.66 6.42 -20.04
C GLY A 187 4.14 6.58 -19.67
N ALA A 188 4.65 7.79 -19.59
CA ALA A 188 6.05 8.04 -19.23
C ALA A 188 6.35 7.61 -17.78
N GLU A 189 5.52 8.05 -16.85
CA GLU A 189 5.62 7.72 -15.43
C GLU A 189 5.40 6.21 -15.19
N ALA A 190 4.40 5.62 -15.85
CA ALA A 190 4.11 4.19 -15.74
C ALA A 190 5.31 3.34 -16.17
N VAL A 191 5.94 3.68 -17.29
CA VAL A 191 7.12 2.97 -17.80
C VAL A 191 8.31 3.17 -16.87
N ALA A 192 8.57 4.39 -16.40
CA ALA A 192 9.70 4.68 -15.51
C ALA A 192 9.61 3.86 -14.22
N VAL A 193 8.48 3.93 -13.50
CA VAL A 193 8.32 3.19 -12.23
C VAL A 193 8.27 1.68 -12.43
N ALA A 194 7.69 1.19 -13.53
CA ALA A 194 7.69 -0.24 -13.84
C ALA A 194 9.10 -0.78 -14.15
N TYR A 195 9.95 0.00 -14.83
CA TYR A 195 11.37 -0.35 -15.04
C TYR A 195 12.14 -0.40 -13.72
N GLU A 196 11.95 0.56 -12.81
CA GLU A 196 12.56 0.51 -11.49
C GLU A 196 12.19 -0.79 -10.76
N ARG A 197 10.91 -1.17 -10.77
CA ARG A 197 10.45 -2.42 -10.15
C ARG A 197 11.10 -3.67 -10.77
N VAL A 198 11.19 -3.72 -12.09
CA VAL A 198 11.87 -4.84 -12.79
C VAL A 198 13.36 -4.86 -12.48
N ALA A 199 14.02 -3.69 -12.39
CA ALA A 199 15.43 -3.63 -12.01
C ALA A 199 15.69 -4.18 -10.59
N LEU A 200 14.78 -3.92 -9.65
CA LEU A 200 14.88 -4.43 -8.27
C LEU A 200 14.56 -5.91 -8.16
N LYS A 201 13.58 -6.42 -8.94
CA LYS A 201 13.13 -7.82 -8.91
C LYS A 201 12.92 -8.34 -10.34
N PRO A 202 14.00 -8.66 -11.08
CA PRO A 202 13.91 -8.98 -12.51
C PRO A 202 13.17 -10.29 -12.81
N HIS A 203 13.04 -11.17 -11.83
CA HIS A 203 12.35 -12.45 -11.97
C HIS A 203 10.89 -12.45 -11.51
N SER A 204 10.39 -11.34 -10.95
CA SER A 204 9.00 -11.22 -10.52
C SER A 204 8.04 -11.19 -11.71
N PRO A 205 7.13 -12.17 -11.87
CA PRO A 205 6.09 -12.15 -12.90
C PRO A 205 5.22 -10.91 -12.85
N VAL A 206 4.86 -10.46 -11.64
CA VAL A 206 4.02 -9.27 -11.43
C VAL A 206 4.72 -8.00 -11.90
N ASN A 207 6.02 -7.82 -11.59
CA ASN A 207 6.75 -6.64 -12.07
C ASN A 207 6.88 -6.62 -13.61
N ARG A 208 7.07 -7.79 -14.23
CA ARG A 208 7.04 -7.90 -15.70
C ARG A 208 5.65 -7.58 -16.27
N ALA A 209 4.58 -8.00 -15.60
CA ALA A 209 3.21 -7.68 -16.00
C ALA A 209 2.94 -6.17 -15.89
N PHE A 210 3.43 -5.50 -14.83
CA PHE A 210 3.40 -4.04 -14.73
C PHE A 210 4.10 -3.38 -15.92
N LEU A 211 5.33 -3.80 -16.23
CA LEU A 211 6.07 -3.22 -17.36
C LEU A 211 5.36 -3.44 -18.70
N LYS A 212 4.84 -4.65 -18.93
CA LYS A 212 4.05 -4.95 -20.15
C LYS A 212 2.82 -4.04 -20.26
N ARG A 213 2.07 -3.82 -19.17
CA ARG A 213 0.91 -2.93 -19.14
C ARG A 213 1.31 -1.47 -19.37
N ALA A 214 2.38 -1.02 -18.74
CA ALA A 214 2.90 0.34 -18.87
C ALA A 214 3.37 0.66 -20.31
N THR A 215 4.11 -0.25 -20.94
CA THR A 215 4.58 -0.08 -22.32
C THR A 215 3.43 -0.08 -23.33
N ALA A 216 2.35 -0.83 -23.05
CA ALA A 216 1.17 -0.84 -23.91
C ALA A 216 0.45 0.51 -23.96
N ILE A 217 0.56 1.35 -22.92
CA ILE A 217 -0.04 2.70 -22.88
C ILE A 217 0.75 3.66 -23.79
N GLN A 218 2.07 3.50 -23.90
CA GLN A 218 2.93 4.34 -24.72
C GLN A 218 2.90 3.97 -26.22
N ALA A 219 2.48 2.75 -26.55
CA ALA A 219 2.39 2.35 -27.95
C ALA A 219 1.40 3.28 -28.67
N PRO A 220 1.78 3.95 -29.80
CA PRO A 220 0.81 4.68 -30.59
C PRO A 220 -0.30 3.71 -30.97
N ALA A 221 -1.57 4.16 -30.86
CA ALA A 221 -2.68 3.38 -31.38
C ALA A 221 -2.31 2.99 -32.82
N ALA A 222 -2.14 1.68 -33.06
CA ALA A 222 -1.89 1.19 -34.41
C ALA A 222 -3.01 1.76 -35.28
N ALA A 223 -2.65 2.60 -36.25
CA ALA A 223 -3.60 3.18 -37.15
C ALA A 223 -4.43 2.04 -37.71
N ALA A 224 -5.71 2.01 -37.38
CA ALA A 224 -6.66 1.10 -37.99
C ALA A 224 -6.70 1.46 -39.47
N ALA A 225 -6.01 0.64 -40.28
CA ALA A 225 -6.05 0.71 -41.73
C ALA A 225 -7.25 -0.09 -42.22
#